data_40f433372daa78df163af8a1038f1c81
#
_entry.id   40f433372daa78df163af8a1038f1c81
#
_cell.length_a   1.000
_cell.length_b   1.000
_cell.length_c   1.000
_cell.angle_alpha   90.00
_cell.angle_beta   90.00
_cell.angle_gamma   90.00
#
_symmetry.space_group_name_H-M   'P 1'
#
loop_
_entity.id
_entity.type
_entity.pdbx_description
1 polymer ?
#
loop_
_entity_poly.entity_id
_entity_poly.type
_entity_poly.pdbx_seq_one_letter_code
_entity_poly.pdbx_strand_id
1 'polypeptide(L)'
;MKISGTWQYLYRAVDQFGHVVDVLLSPKRDAPAARQFFANAMAVTQAEPAEVVTDRARAYPGVLDDLLPGTLHAVEQYANNRVEADHGRLKARLRPMRGLKTAAGTRRIAVGHAFVQNVRRGHYELGKEAPAEGRLAAAFAELAFLI
;
A
#
# COMPACT_ATOMS: atom_id res chain seq x y z
N MET A 1 -5.03 11.98 -5.29
CA MET A 1 -4.18 12.37 -6.45
C MET A 1 -5.05 12.63 -7.68
N LYS A 2 -4.61 13.51 -8.60
CA LYS A 2 -5.34 13.74 -9.86
C LYS A 2 -4.80 12.83 -10.97
N ILE A 3 -5.72 12.19 -11.70
CA ILE A 3 -5.43 11.38 -12.88
C ILE A 3 -6.28 11.92 -14.02
N SER A 4 -5.67 12.43 -15.08
CA SER A 4 -6.38 13.10 -16.19
C SER A 4 -7.44 14.13 -15.73
N GLY A 5 -7.08 14.93 -14.72
CA GLY A 5 -7.98 15.96 -14.19
C GLY A 5 -8.98 15.48 -13.13
N THR A 6 -9.20 14.18 -12.98
CA THR A 6 -10.15 13.59 -12.02
C THR A 6 -9.46 13.19 -10.73
N TRP A 7 -10.07 13.49 -9.58
CA TRP A 7 -9.56 13.06 -8.29
C TRP A 7 -9.75 11.56 -8.09
N GLN A 8 -8.65 10.89 -7.66
CA GLN A 8 -8.63 9.49 -7.28
C GLN A 8 -8.00 9.36 -5.90
N TYR A 9 -8.42 8.36 -5.15
CA TYR A 9 -7.94 8.06 -3.81
C TYR A 9 -7.12 6.78 -3.82
N LEU A 10 -5.91 6.87 -3.29
CA LEU A 10 -5.01 5.72 -3.15
C LEU A 10 -5.05 5.25 -1.71
N TYR A 11 -5.60 4.06 -1.50
CA TYR A 11 -5.54 3.34 -0.24
C TYR A 11 -4.26 2.50 -0.20
N ARG A 12 -3.68 2.37 0.97
CA ARG A 12 -2.47 1.58 1.16
C ARG A 12 -2.46 0.96 2.56
N ALA A 13 -2.27 -0.36 2.64
CA ALA A 13 -2.08 -1.08 3.89
C ALA A 13 -0.58 -1.38 4.08
N VAL A 14 -0.08 -1.09 5.27
CA VAL A 14 1.30 -1.36 5.68
C VAL A 14 1.26 -2.06 7.04
N ASP A 15 1.94 -3.18 7.18
CA ASP A 15 2.02 -3.91 8.43
C ASP A 15 3.02 -3.29 9.43
N GLN A 16 3.12 -3.88 10.62
CA GLN A 16 4.04 -3.42 11.67
C GLN A 16 5.51 -3.49 11.27
N PHE A 17 5.87 -4.31 10.30
CA PHE A 17 7.24 -4.46 9.80
C PHE A 17 7.56 -3.50 8.64
N GLY A 18 6.58 -2.72 8.17
CA GLY A 18 6.73 -1.82 7.03
C GLY A 18 6.53 -2.49 5.67
N HIS A 19 6.01 -3.72 5.63
CA HIS A 19 5.61 -4.39 4.41
C HIS A 19 4.34 -3.77 3.85
N VAL A 20 4.34 -3.40 2.58
CA VAL A 20 3.13 -2.96 1.89
C VAL A 20 2.31 -4.18 1.52
N VAL A 21 1.22 -4.36 2.24
CA VAL A 21 0.31 -5.52 2.13
C VAL A 21 -0.57 -5.41 0.88
N ASP A 22 -1.22 -4.25 0.70
CA ASP A 22 -2.13 -4.02 -0.42
C ASP A 22 -2.19 -2.55 -0.82
N VAL A 23 -2.58 -2.31 -2.07
CA VAL A 23 -2.77 -0.98 -2.65
C VAL A 23 -4.04 -0.98 -3.50
N LEU A 24 -4.99 -0.12 -3.15
CA LEU A 24 -6.23 0.08 -3.90
C LEU A 24 -6.35 1.51 -4.42
N LEU A 25 -6.62 1.67 -5.71
CA LEU A 25 -6.99 2.94 -6.31
C LEU A 25 -8.51 2.99 -6.50
N SER A 26 -9.16 4.00 -5.94
CA SER A 26 -10.62 4.17 -6.02
C SER A 26 -10.99 5.59 -6.45
N PRO A 27 -12.05 5.76 -7.25
CA PRO A 27 -12.58 7.08 -7.58
C PRO A 27 -13.29 7.74 -6.40
N LYS A 28 -13.63 6.99 -5.36
CA LYS A 28 -14.34 7.47 -4.18
C LYS A 28 -13.59 7.12 -2.89
N ARG A 29 -13.81 7.95 -1.87
CA ARG A 29 -13.35 7.70 -0.51
C ARG A 29 -14.56 7.52 0.39
N ASP A 30 -15.24 6.41 0.24
CA ASP A 30 -16.49 6.07 0.91
C ASP A 30 -16.41 4.69 1.59
N ALA A 31 -17.49 4.30 2.28
CA ALA A 31 -17.54 3.02 2.99
C ALA A 31 -17.41 1.80 2.05
N PRO A 32 -18.04 1.75 0.85
CA PRO A 32 -17.81 0.65 -0.08
C PRO A 32 -16.36 0.49 -0.52
N ALA A 33 -15.66 1.60 -0.83
CA ALA A 33 -14.24 1.55 -1.20
C ALA A 33 -13.36 1.10 -0.02
N ALA A 34 -13.63 1.58 1.19
CA ALA A 34 -12.94 1.15 2.39
C ALA A 34 -13.18 -0.34 2.67
N ARG A 35 -14.42 -0.82 2.54
CA ARG A 35 -14.78 -2.23 2.70
C ARG A 35 -14.01 -3.13 1.73
N GLN A 36 -13.98 -2.77 0.46
CA GLN A 36 -13.22 -3.50 -0.55
C GLN A 36 -11.72 -3.53 -0.21
N PHE A 37 -11.17 -2.40 0.21
CA PHE A 37 -9.77 -2.28 0.58
C PHE A 37 -9.40 -3.20 1.75
N PHE A 38 -10.15 -3.17 2.86
CA PHE A 38 -9.89 -4.04 4.00
C PHE A 38 -10.09 -5.52 3.67
N ALA A 39 -11.14 -5.86 2.91
CA ALA A 39 -11.38 -7.22 2.47
C ALA A 39 -10.20 -7.76 1.63
N ASN A 40 -9.66 -6.96 0.70
CA ASN A 40 -8.49 -7.33 -0.09
C ASN A 40 -7.25 -7.52 0.79
N ALA A 41 -6.98 -6.58 1.71
CA ALA A 41 -5.83 -6.67 2.60
C ALA A 41 -5.88 -7.94 3.47
N MET A 42 -7.05 -8.29 4.02
CA MET A 42 -7.25 -9.54 4.77
C MET A 42 -7.07 -10.78 3.90
N ALA A 43 -7.55 -10.76 2.65
CA ALA A 43 -7.38 -11.87 1.72
C ALA A 43 -5.89 -12.11 1.39
N VAL A 44 -5.09 -11.05 1.29
CA VAL A 44 -3.63 -11.14 1.06
C VAL A 44 -2.92 -11.67 2.29
N THR A 45 -3.23 -11.15 3.48
CA THR A 45 -2.55 -11.55 4.74
C THR A 45 -3.04 -12.90 5.27
N GLN A 46 -4.26 -13.30 4.93
CA GLN A 46 -4.96 -14.47 5.49
C GLN A 46 -5.01 -14.46 7.02
N ALA A 47 -5.00 -13.26 7.62
CA ALA A 47 -5.02 -13.07 9.07
C ALA A 47 -5.84 -11.85 9.43
N GLU A 48 -6.53 -11.91 10.58
CA GLU A 48 -7.17 -10.76 11.18
C GLU A 48 -6.14 -9.99 12.01
N PRO A 49 -5.98 -8.68 11.79
CA PRO A 49 -5.06 -7.87 12.59
C PRO A 49 -5.62 -7.66 14.01
N ALA A 50 -4.75 -7.63 15.00
CA ALA A 50 -5.14 -7.27 16.37
C ALA A 50 -5.48 -5.78 16.48
N GLU A 51 -4.83 -4.95 15.68
CA GLU A 51 -5.03 -3.50 15.65
C GLU A 51 -4.94 -2.97 14.21
N VAL A 52 -5.82 -2.03 13.88
CA VAL A 52 -5.79 -1.26 12.64
C VAL A 52 -5.65 0.22 12.97
N VAL A 53 -4.62 0.84 12.41
CA VAL A 53 -4.39 2.28 12.53
C VAL A 53 -4.80 2.96 11.23
N THR A 54 -5.68 3.96 11.32
CA THR A 54 -6.12 4.74 10.15
C THR A 54 -6.01 6.24 10.43
N ASP A 55 -6.21 7.04 9.39
CA ASP A 55 -6.52 8.44 9.57
C ASP A 55 -7.98 8.61 10.10
N ARG A 56 -8.37 9.86 10.38
CA ARG A 56 -9.69 10.18 10.95
C ARG A 56 -10.84 10.15 9.94
N ALA A 57 -10.72 9.45 8.81
CA ALA A 57 -11.78 9.39 7.82
C ALA A 57 -13.02 8.68 8.36
N ARG A 58 -14.17 9.32 8.21
CA ARG A 58 -15.46 8.86 8.75
C ARG A 58 -15.93 7.50 8.20
N ALA A 59 -15.38 7.08 7.06
CA ALA A 59 -15.77 5.83 6.42
C ALA A 59 -15.23 4.57 7.15
N TYR A 60 -14.16 4.69 7.93
CA TYR A 60 -13.48 3.53 8.49
C TYR A 60 -14.14 2.88 9.69
N PRO A 61 -14.63 3.63 10.72
CA PRO A 61 -15.14 2.99 11.94
C PRO A 61 -16.22 1.95 11.65
N GLY A 62 -17.31 2.32 10.94
CA GLY A 62 -18.41 1.40 10.65
C GLY A 62 -18.00 0.21 9.79
N VAL A 63 -17.07 0.40 8.85
CA VAL A 63 -16.56 -0.71 8.03
C VAL A 63 -15.72 -1.67 8.86
N LEU A 64 -14.88 -1.17 9.76
CA LEU A 64 -14.05 -2.00 10.63
C LEU A 64 -14.89 -2.74 11.66
N ASP A 65 -15.92 -2.10 12.24
CA ASP A 65 -16.85 -2.74 13.16
C ASP A 65 -17.58 -3.94 12.49
N ASP A 66 -17.93 -3.80 11.21
CA ASP A 66 -18.58 -4.87 10.44
C ASP A 66 -17.62 -6.00 10.03
N LEU A 67 -16.43 -5.65 9.53
CA LEU A 67 -15.50 -6.64 8.96
C LEU A 67 -14.57 -7.26 9.99
N LEU A 68 -14.21 -6.51 11.02
CA LEU A 68 -13.18 -6.85 12.01
C LEU A 68 -13.66 -6.49 13.42
N PRO A 69 -14.76 -7.07 13.92
CA PRO A 69 -15.36 -6.67 15.20
C PRO A 69 -14.45 -6.90 16.40
N GLY A 70 -13.46 -7.80 16.29
CA GLY A 70 -12.47 -8.08 17.35
C GLY A 70 -11.20 -7.24 17.28
N THR A 71 -11.07 -6.36 16.29
CA THR A 71 -9.86 -5.57 16.04
C THR A 71 -9.94 -4.20 16.71
N LEU A 72 -8.86 -3.78 17.37
CA LEU A 72 -8.75 -2.43 17.89
C LEU A 72 -8.57 -1.43 16.74
N HIS A 73 -9.35 -0.36 16.72
CA HIS A 73 -9.22 0.72 15.75
C HIS A 73 -8.61 1.96 16.42
N ALA A 74 -7.38 2.30 16.04
CA ALA A 74 -6.65 3.47 16.52
C ALA A 74 -6.61 4.58 15.44
N VAL A 75 -6.79 5.83 15.90
CA VAL A 75 -6.79 7.03 15.04
C VAL A 75 -5.82 8.10 15.58
N GLU A 76 -4.73 7.68 16.20
CA GLU A 76 -3.74 8.59 16.78
C GLU A 76 -2.99 9.37 15.71
N GLN A 77 -2.64 10.62 16.03
CA GLN A 77 -2.07 11.59 15.09
C GLN A 77 -0.78 11.13 14.40
N TYR A 78 0.05 10.35 15.09
CA TYR A 78 1.36 9.90 14.56
C TYR A 78 1.42 8.39 14.27
N ALA A 79 0.37 7.66 14.57
CA ALA A 79 0.36 6.21 14.40
C ALA A 79 0.38 5.78 12.92
N ASN A 80 -0.03 6.68 12.00
CA ASN A 80 -0.07 6.44 10.55
C ASN A 80 1.19 6.90 9.78
N ASN A 81 2.27 7.28 10.48
CA ASN A 81 3.48 7.85 9.87
C ASN A 81 4.15 6.95 8.81
N ARG A 82 4.06 5.63 8.95
CA ARG A 82 4.63 4.69 7.98
C ARG A 82 3.94 4.76 6.61
N VAL A 83 2.61 4.84 6.62
CA VAL A 83 1.81 5.00 5.41
C VAL A 83 2.08 6.34 4.75
N GLU A 84 2.17 7.42 5.55
CA GLU A 84 2.47 8.76 5.08
C GLU A 84 3.86 8.84 4.44
N ALA A 85 4.88 8.26 5.07
CA ALA A 85 6.24 8.22 4.54
C ALA A 85 6.31 7.48 3.20
N ASP A 86 5.55 6.40 3.06
CA ASP A 86 5.50 5.60 1.86
C ASP A 86 4.75 6.32 0.73
N HIS A 87 3.66 7.03 1.05
CA HIS A 87 2.98 7.95 0.13
C HIS A 87 3.92 9.07 -0.37
N GLY A 88 4.74 9.63 0.50
CA GLY A 88 5.74 10.64 0.15
C GLY A 88 6.75 10.14 -0.88
N ARG A 89 7.25 8.92 -0.71
CA ARG A 89 8.16 8.27 -1.67
C ARG A 89 7.50 8.01 -3.02
N LEU A 90 6.26 7.54 -3.03
CA LEU A 90 5.50 7.37 -4.27
C LEU A 90 5.32 8.71 -5.00
N LYS A 91 4.89 9.76 -4.29
CA LYS A 91 4.73 11.11 -4.87
C LYS A 91 6.03 11.64 -5.48
N ALA A 92 7.17 11.43 -4.81
CA ALA A 92 8.48 11.83 -5.32
C ALA A 92 8.81 11.16 -6.66
N ARG A 93 8.43 9.89 -6.85
CA ARG A 93 8.60 9.17 -8.13
C ARG A 93 7.66 9.66 -9.22
N LEU A 94 6.45 10.08 -8.85
CA LEU A 94 5.45 10.54 -9.81
C LEU A 94 5.74 11.94 -10.38
N ARG A 95 6.47 12.79 -9.63
CA ARG A 95 6.80 14.16 -10.05
C ARG A 95 7.47 14.24 -11.43
N PRO A 96 8.53 13.47 -11.74
CA PRO A 96 9.19 13.52 -13.04
C PRO A 96 8.32 13.03 -14.20
N MET A 97 7.27 12.28 -13.92
CA MET A 97 6.40 11.66 -14.95
C MET A 97 5.39 12.63 -15.56
N ARG A 98 5.42 13.90 -15.21
CA ARG A 98 4.51 14.96 -15.71
C ARG A 98 3.02 14.62 -15.57
N GLY A 99 2.68 13.95 -14.46
CA GLY A 99 1.31 13.58 -14.11
C GLY A 99 0.87 12.18 -14.59
N LEU A 100 -0.20 11.73 -13.99
CA LEU A 100 -0.80 10.42 -14.22
C LEU A 100 -1.88 10.55 -15.29
N LYS A 101 -1.82 9.70 -16.31
CA LYS A 101 -2.70 9.80 -17.49
C LYS A 101 -3.85 8.81 -17.46
N THR A 102 -3.71 7.67 -16.82
CA THR A 102 -4.77 6.64 -16.75
C THR A 102 -4.82 5.99 -15.37
N ALA A 103 -6.01 5.54 -14.95
CA ALA A 103 -6.19 4.80 -13.70
C ALA A 103 -5.43 3.45 -13.72
N ALA A 104 -5.44 2.76 -14.86
CA ALA A 104 -4.72 1.50 -15.02
C ALA A 104 -3.20 1.69 -14.90
N GLY A 105 -2.64 2.72 -15.54
CA GLY A 105 -1.22 3.07 -15.42
C GLY A 105 -0.85 3.46 -13.99
N THR A 106 -1.69 4.24 -13.33
CA THR A 106 -1.48 4.64 -11.93
C THR A 106 -1.47 3.43 -11.00
N ARG A 107 -2.41 2.49 -11.18
CA ARG A 107 -2.45 1.25 -10.39
C ARG A 107 -1.17 0.44 -10.58
N ARG A 108 -0.72 0.24 -11.82
CA ARG A 108 0.54 -0.49 -12.11
C ARG A 108 1.74 0.16 -11.43
N ILE A 109 1.84 1.48 -11.49
CA ILE A 109 2.93 2.23 -10.83
C ILE A 109 2.85 2.07 -9.31
N ALA A 110 1.67 2.19 -8.70
CA ALA A 110 1.49 2.07 -7.27
C ALA A 110 1.83 0.66 -6.76
N VAL A 111 1.36 -0.38 -7.45
CA VAL A 111 1.68 -1.79 -7.13
C VAL A 111 3.17 -2.08 -7.36
N GLY A 112 3.73 -1.64 -8.47
CA GLY A 112 5.17 -1.81 -8.76
C GLY A 112 6.05 -1.08 -7.75
N HIS A 113 5.65 0.12 -7.32
CA HIS A 113 6.35 0.84 -6.25
C HIS A 113 6.29 0.07 -4.92
N ALA A 114 5.14 -0.47 -4.54
CA ALA A 114 4.99 -1.30 -3.35
C ALA A 114 5.91 -2.52 -3.40
N PHE A 115 5.93 -3.24 -4.51
CA PHE A 115 6.82 -4.37 -4.75
C PHE A 115 8.30 -3.98 -4.57
N VAL A 116 8.75 -2.93 -5.24
CA VAL A 116 10.14 -2.43 -5.13
C VAL A 116 10.49 -2.06 -3.69
N GLN A 117 9.59 -1.41 -2.95
CA GLN A 117 9.84 -1.08 -1.54
C GLN A 117 9.92 -2.33 -0.66
N ASN A 118 9.08 -3.31 -0.88
CA ASN A 118 9.11 -4.58 -0.15
C ASN A 118 10.40 -5.36 -0.41
N VAL A 119 10.86 -5.43 -1.66
CA VAL A 119 12.17 -6.03 -2.01
C VAL A 119 13.31 -5.31 -1.27
N ARG A 120 13.36 -3.98 -1.34
CA ARG A 120 14.41 -3.19 -0.68
C ARG A 120 14.45 -3.40 0.82
N ARG A 121 13.30 -3.57 1.44
CA ARG A 121 13.17 -3.81 2.89
C ARG A 121 13.43 -5.26 3.30
N GLY A 122 13.58 -6.18 2.33
CA GLY A 122 13.84 -7.60 2.57
C GLY A 122 12.60 -8.38 3.01
N HIS A 123 11.40 -7.94 2.59
CA HIS A 123 10.13 -8.63 2.91
C HIS A 123 9.84 -9.82 1.99
N TYR A 124 10.62 -10.02 0.93
CA TYR A 124 10.54 -11.18 0.04
C TYR A 124 11.83 -11.99 0.11
N GLU A 125 11.78 -13.25 -0.26
CA GLU A 125 12.97 -14.09 -0.39
C GLU A 125 13.89 -13.64 -1.53
N LEU A 126 13.34 -12.96 -2.54
CA LEU A 126 14.09 -12.40 -3.67
C LEU A 126 15.14 -11.38 -3.21
N GLY A 127 16.38 -11.61 -3.56
CA GLY A 127 17.52 -10.74 -3.25
C GLY A 127 17.84 -10.63 -1.77
N LYS A 128 17.27 -11.47 -0.91
CA LYS A 128 17.36 -11.39 0.55
C LYS A 128 18.79 -11.55 1.06
N GLU A 129 19.58 -12.41 0.41
CA GLU A 129 20.97 -12.67 0.76
C GLU A 129 21.91 -11.50 0.42
N ALA A 130 21.48 -10.59 -0.44
CA ALA A 130 22.28 -9.42 -0.80
C ALA A 130 22.19 -8.33 0.28
N PRO A 131 23.25 -7.49 0.44
CA PRO A 131 23.17 -6.28 1.26
C PRO A 131 22.02 -5.37 0.83
N ALA A 132 21.48 -4.56 1.75
CA ALA A 132 20.29 -3.73 1.50
C ALA A 132 20.39 -2.90 0.22
N GLU A 133 21.55 -2.35 -0.09
CA GLU A 133 21.82 -1.55 -1.29
C GLU A 133 21.75 -2.37 -2.59
N GLY A 134 22.11 -3.65 -2.54
CA GLY A 134 22.14 -4.56 -3.69
C GLY A 134 20.87 -5.40 -3.88
N ARG A 135 19.94 -5.42 -2.91
CA ARG A 135 18.77 -6.33 -2.93
C ARG A 135 17.93 -6.21 -4.17
N LEU A 136 17.70 -5.00 -4.65
CA LEU A 136 16.87 -4.78 -5.81
C LEU A 136 17.50 -5.38 -7.08
N ALA A 137 18.81 -5.15 -7.28
CA ALA A 137 19.53 -5.70 -8.42
C ALA A 137 19.57 -7.24 -8.35
N ALA A 138 19.86 -7.81 -7.19
CA ALA A 138 19.86 -9.24 -6.97
C ALA A 138 18.48 -9.87 -7.24
N ALA A 139 17.41 -9.27 -6.72
CA ALA A 139 16.04 -9.74 -6.93
C ALA A 139 15.66 -9.77 -8.41
N PHE A 140 15.98 -8.71 -9.16
CA PHE A 140 15.71 -8.70 -10.60
C PHE A 140 16.59 -9.68 -11.39
N ALA A 141 17.83 -9.94 -10.97
CA ALA A 141 18.66 -10.98 -11.55
C ALA A 141 18.04 -12.36 -11.32
N GLU A 142 17.58 -12.68 -10.10
CA GLU A 142 16.88 -13.93 -9.79
C GLU A 142 15.62 -14.10 -10.64
N LEU A 143 14.78 -13.05 -10.75
CA LEU A 143 13.57 -13.07 -11.58
C LEU A 143 13.87 -13.32 -13.05
N ALA A 144 14.97 -12.76 -13.58
CA ALA A 144 15.38 -12.96 -14.96
C ALA A 144 15.70 -14.42 -15.30
N PHE A 145 16.15 -15.21 -14.33
CA PHE A 145 16.38 -16.65 -14.51
C PHE A 145 15.09 -17.49 -14.52
N LEU A 146 13.97 -16.93 -14.05
CA LEU A 146 12.68 -17.63 -13.99
C LEU A 146 11.80 -17.40 -15.24
N ILE A 147 12.21 -16.49 -16.09
CA ILE A 147 11.53 -16.14 -17.34
C ILE A 147 12.23 -16.81 -18.51
#